data_ce40dfe0ea10ebf3370f93ad813d03f5
#
_entry.id   ce40dfe0ea10ebf3370f93ad813d03f5
#
_cell.length_a   1.000
_cell.length_b   1.000
_cell.length_c   1.000
_cell.angle_alpha   90.00
_cell.angle_beta   90.00
_cell.angle_gamma   90.00
#
_symmetry.space_group_name_H-M   'P 1'
#
loop_
_entity.id
_entity.type
_entity.pdbx_description
1 polymer ?
#
loop_
_entity_poly.entity_id
_entity_poly.type
_entity_poly.pdbx_seq_one_letter_code
_entity_poly.pdbx_strand_id
1 'polypeptide(L)'
;MPIEFDITLTSKDMYRFNMYQTYSGFHGWFSVIVSILIFVVAGATCGDVEMTYTVLYIVFGAIFLVYPPVSLYLRSKRAILMSEVLRNTLHYAVDEKGFTVTQGEASAELPWKQIYKMVATKSNVLVYSNRTNAYVIPREQLGENYGALAELATSNLEKYRVKMK
;
A
#
# COMPACT_ATOMS: atom_id res chain seq x y z
N MET A 1 -0.38 -7.83 28.43
CA MET A 1 -0.50 -6.35 28.41
C MET A 1 -0.79 -5.93 26.98
N PRO A 2 -1.68 -4.96 26.70
CA PRO A 2 -1.87 -4.45 25.35
C PRO A 2 -0.58 -3.80 24.86
N ILE A 3 -0.32 -3.93 23.57
CA ILE A 3 0.75 -3.21 22.88
C ILE A 3 0.15 -1.89 22.42
N GLU A 4 0.72 -0.78 22.85
CA GLU A 4 0.21 0.55 22.52
C GLU A 4 1.26 1.32 21.70
N PHE A 5 0.78 2.02 20.67
CA PHE A 5 1.62 2.87 19.84
C PHE A 5 0.78 3.91 19.09
N ASP A 6 1.41 5.03 18.79
CA ASP A 6 0.80 6.14 18.08
C ASP A 6 1.28 6.19 16.63
N ILE A 7 0.35 6.38 15.70
CA ILE A 7 0.63 6.45 14.27
C ILE A 7 0.11 7.73 13.66
N THR A 8 0.99 8.45 13.00
CA THR A 8 0.64 9.59 12.15
C THR A 8 1.01 9.26 10.71
N LEU A 9 0.00 9.15 9.85
CA LEU A 9 0.21 8.78 8.46
C LEU A 9 0.72 9.93 7.60
N THR A 10 1.69 9.64 6.75
CA THR A 10 2.20 10.58 5.75
C THR A 10 1.70 10.22 4.34
N SER A 11 1.77 11.19 3.43
CA SER A 11 1.49 10.94 2.00
C SER A 11 2.39 9.85 1.42
N LYS A 12 3.61 9.72 1.94
CA LYS A 12 4.58 8.70 1.53
C LYS A 12 4.16 7.31 1.95
N ASP A 13 3.59 7.14 3.14
CA ASP A 13 3.10 5.85 3.63
C ASP A 13 1.88 5.39 2.84
N MET A 14 0.96 6.32 2.56
CA MET A 14 -0.18 6.06 1.69
C MET A 14 0.24 5.73 0.26
N TYR A 15 1.26 6.41 -0.27
CA TYR A 15 1.81 6.10 -1.60
C TYR A 15 2.41 4.70 -1.65
N ARG A 16 3.22 4.33 -0.64
CA ARG A 16 3.82 2.99 -0.54
C ARG A 16 2.74 1.90 -0.43
N PHE A 17 1.68 2.15 0.33
CA PHE A 17 0.52 1.26 0.40
C PHE A 17 -0.17 1.12 -0.95
N ASN A 18 -0.49 2.22 -1.62
CA ASN A 18 -1.16 2.21 -2.92
C ASN A 18 -0.31 1.53 -4.00
N MET A 19 1.01 1.75 -4.01
CA MET A 19 1.95 1.05 -4.89
C MET A 19 1.94 -0.46 -4.63
N TYR A 20 2.06 -0.85 -3.36
CA TYR A 20 2.00 -2.26 -2.99
C TYR A 20 0.66 -2.89 -3.42
N GLN A 21 -0.46 -2.24 -3.15
CA GLN A 21 -1.80 -2.73 -3.51
C GLN A 21 -1.96 -2.88 -5.02
N THR A 22 -1.50 -1.92 -5.80
CA THR A 22 -1.60 -1.92 -7.27
C THR A 22 -0.72 -3.00 -7.89
N TYR A 23 0.54 -3.10 -7.46
CA TYR A 23 1.51 -4.02 -8.06
C TYR A 23 1.57 -5.41 -7.41
N SER A 24 0.82 -5.65 -6.32
CA SER A 24 0.61 -7.01 -5.79
C SER A 24 -0.40 -7.82 -6.59
N GLY A 25 -1.19 -7.16 -7.45
CA GLY A 25 -2.17 -7.77 -8.35
C GLY A 25 -1.78 -7.62 -9.83
N PHE A 26 -2.54 -8.30 -10.70
CA PHE A 26 -2.30 -8.28 -12.15
C PHE A 26 -2.49 -6.90 -12.78
N HIS A 27 -3.42 -6.09 -12.27
CA HIS A 27 -3.78 -4.79 -12.87
C HIS A 27 -2.62 -3.80 -12.94
N GLY A 28 -1.75 -3.76 -11.93
CA GLY A 28 -0.58 -2.87 -11.95
C GLY A 28 0.45 -3.27 -13.01
N TRP A 29 0.61 -4.56 -13.22
CA TRP A 29 1.54 -5.10 -14.21
C TRP A 29 1.05 -4.92 -15.65
N PHE A 30 -0.27 -4.79 -15.86
CA PHE A 30 -0.83 -4.60 -17.20
C PHE A 30 -0.25 -3.37 -17.90
N SER A 31 -0.19 -2.21 -17.22
CA SER A 31 0.38 -0.98 -17.80
C SER A 31 1.88 -1.13 -18.12
N VAL A 32 2.63 -1.86 -17.27
CA VAL A 32 4.06 -2.15 -17.50
C VAL A 32 4.23 -3.04 -18.73
N ILE A 33 3.43 -4.11 -18.85
CA ILE A 33 3.49 -5.04 -19.99
C ILE A 33 3.15 -4.29 -21.29
N VAL A 34 2.08 -3.49 -21.30
CA VAL A 34 1.68 -2.69 -22.47
C VAL A 34 2.80 -1.72 -22.85
N SER A 35 3.41 -1.04 -21.87
CA SER A 35 4.53 -0.13 -22.13
C SER A 35 5.72 -0.86 -22.77
N ILE A 36 6.09 -2.03 -22.24
CA ILE A 36 7.18 -2.85 -22.81
C ILE A 36 6.85 -3.25 -24.25
N LEU A 37 5.62 -3.69 -24.53
CA LEU A 37 5.20 -4.07 -25.89
C LEU A 37 5.31 -2.88 -26.86
N ILE A 38 4.89 -1.68 -26.44
CA ILE A 38 5.00 -0.46 -27.24
C ILE A 38 6.48 -0.14 -27.54
N PHE A 39 7.38 -0.27 -26.55
CA PHE A 39 8.80 -0.04 -26.76
C PHE A 39 9.44 -1.11 -27.68
N VAL A 40 8.99 -2.37 -27.58
CA VAL A 40 9.44 -3.41 -28.50
C VAL A 40 9.02 -3.10 -29.94
N VAL A 41 7.76 -2.64 -30.17
CA VAL A 41 7.29 -2.22 -31.48
C VAL A 41 8.11 -1.02 -31.97
N ALA A 42 8.35 -0.01 -31.13
CA ALA A 42 9.18 1.14 -31.48
C ALA A 42 10.58 0.73 -31.95
N GLY A 43 11.21 -0.22 -31.23
CA GLY A 43 12.53 -0.74 -31.60
C GLY A 43 12.53 -1.58 -32.86
N ALA A 44 11.52 -2.46 -33.03
CA ALA A 44 11.40 -3.36 -34.18
C ALA A 44 11.11 -2.61 -35.49
N THR A 45 10.38 -1.49 -35.43
CA THR A 45 10.01 -0.69 -36.59
C THR A 45 10.95 0.51 -36.82
N CYS A 46 11.95 0.68 -35.99
CA CYS A 46 12.90 1.78 -36.08
C CYS A 46 13.74 1.66 -37.38
N GLY A 47 13.59 2.64 -38.25
CA GLY A 47 14.23 2.67 -39.57
C GLY A 47 13.31 2.23 -40.73
N ASP A 48 12.26 1.47 -40.45
CA ASP A 48 11.28 1.04 -41.45
C ASP A 48 10.08 1.98 -41.57
N VAL A 49 9.81 2.77 -40.50
CA VAL A 49 8.76 3.76 -40.45
C VAL A 49 9.32 5.17 -40.35
N GLU A 50 8.51 6.16 -40.69
CA GLU A 50 8.89 7.56 -40.46
C GLU A 50 9.22 7.83 -38.99
N MET A 51 10.21 8.65 -38.72
CA MET A 51 10.71 9.00 -37.39
C MET A 51 9.59 9.49 -36.46
N THR A 52 8.57 10.13 -36.98
CA THR A 52 7.40 10.61 -36.27
C THR A 52 6.67 9.49 -35.54
N TYR A 53 6.49 8.33 -36.18
CA TYR A 53 5.82 7.17 -35.54
C TYR A 53 6.68 6.56 -34.43
N THR A 54 7.98 6.46 -34.65
CA THR A 54 8.91 5.97 -33.62
C THR A 54 8.86 6.84 -32.37
N VAL A 55 8.88 8.18 -32.55
CA VAL A 55 8.75 9.13 -31.43
C VAL A 55 7.40 8.98 -30.73
N LEU A 56 6.30 8.83 -31.46
CA LEU A 56 4.97 8.61 -30.89
C LEU A 56 4.93 7.33 -30.05
N TYR A 57 5.46 6.21 -30.51
CA TYR A 57 5.53 4.97 -29.73
C TYR A 57 6.31 5.15 -28.44
N ILE A 58 7.46 5.83 -28.47
CA ILE A 58 8.26 6.11 -27.28
C ILE A 58 7.47 6.97 -26.29
N VAL A 59 6.81 8.03 -26.76
CA VAL A 59 5.99 8.91 -25.91
C VAL A 59 4.83 8.15 -25.28
N PHE A 60 4.09 7.36 -26.04
CA PHE A 60 2.98 6.55 -25.51
C PHE A 60 3.48 5.50 -24.52
N GLY A 61 4.55 4.76 -24.84
CA GLY A 61 5.15 3.82 -23.92
C GLY A 61 5.55 4.47 -22.60
N ALA A 62 6.17 5.64 -22.64
CA ALA A 62 6.56 6.41 -21.46
C ALA A 62 5.32 6.85 -20.64
N ILE A 63 4.25 7.30 -21.29
CA ILE A 63 3.00 7.68 -20.61
C ILE A 63 2.43 6.48 -19.86
N PHE A 64 2.30 5.30 -20.49
CA PHE A 64 1.79 4.09 -19.82
C PHE A 64 2.63 3.66 -18.64
N LEU A 65 3.95 3.89 -18.68
CA LEU A 65 4.86 3.52 -17.59
C LEU A 65 4.81 4.53 -16.42
N VAL A 66 4.77 5.83 -16.74
CA VAL A 66 4.91 6.91 -15.74
C VAL A 66 3.57 7.32 -15.13
N TYR A 67 2.49 7.24 -15.88
CA TYR A 67 1.17 7.69 -15.42
C TYR A 67 0.67 6.98 -14.14
N PRO A 68 0.73 5.64 -14.00
CA PRO A 68 0.24 4.98 -12.80
C PRO A 68 0.95 5.41 -11.52
N PRO A 69 2.30 5.40 -11.40
CA PRO A 69 2.97 5.84 -10.18
C PRO A 69 2.73 7.31 -9.86
N VAL A 70 2.69 8.20 -10.86
CA VAL A 70 2.39 9.62 -10.65
C VAL A 70 0.96 9.81 -10.16
N SER A 71 -0.01 9.15 -10.78
CA SER A 71 -1.42 9.19 -10.38
C SER A 71 -1.61 8.69 -8.94
N LEU A 72 -0.96 7.59 -8.57
CA LEU A 72 -0.99 7.05 -7.20
C LEU A 72 -0.36 8.02 -6.20
N TYR A 73 0.72 8.69 -6.55
CA TYR A 73 1.34 9.71 -5.70
C TYR A 73 0.39 10.89 -5.43
N LEU A 74 -0.22 11.45 -6.49
CA LEU A 74 -1.17 12.55 -6.37
C LEU A 74 -2.40 12.15 -5.56
N ARG A 75 -2.93 10.93 -5.78
CA ARG A 75 -4.06 10.38 -5.03
C ARG A 75 -3.71 10.24 -3.54
N SER A 76 -2.53 9.72 -3.22
CA SER A 76 -2.07 9.56 -1.83
C SER A 76 -1.93 10.90 -1.11
N LYS A 77 -1.38 11.90 -1.81
CA LYS A 77 -1.27 13.26 -1.29
C LYS A 77 -2.65 13.88 -1.02
N ARG A 78 -3.59 13.74 -1.95
CA ARG A 78 -4.96 14.22 -1.77
C ARG A 78 -5.68 13.49 -0.62
N ALA A 79 -5.51 12.18 -0.48
CA ALA A 79 -6.14 11.41 0.59
C ALA A 79 -5.77 11.95 1.98
N ILE A 80 -4.49 12.23 2.22
CA ILE A 80 -4.03 12.82 3.50
C ILE A 80 -4.57 14.24 3.68
N LEU A 81 -4.52 15.08 2.64
CA LEU A 81 -4.97 16.47 2.73
C LEU A 81 -6.48 16.60 2.98
N MET A 82 -7.29 15.71 2.40
CA MET A 82 -8.76 15.79 2.45
C MET A 82 -9.36 15.00 3.63
N SER A 83 -8.59 14.16 4.32
CA SER A 83 -9.09 13.36 5.44
C SER A 83 -8.45 13.83 6.75
N GLU A 84 -9.25 14.40 7.63
CA GLU A 84 -8.82 14.74 8.97
C GLU A 84 -8.38 13.51 9.77
N VAL A 85 -9.08 12.41 9.59
CA VAL A 85 -8.77 11.13 10.24
C VAL A 85 -7.37 10.65 9.88
N LEU A 86 -6.98 10.72 8.60
CA LEU A 86 -5.65 10.27 8.15
C LEU A 86 -4.53 11.24 8.51
N ARG A 87 -4.86 12.51 8.75
CA ARG A 87 -3.88 13.55 9.09
C ARG A 87 -3.54 13.61 10.56
N ASN A 88 -4.51 13.27 11.41
CA ASN A 88 -4.33 13.29 12.85
C ASN A 88 -3.72 11.97 13.34
N THR A 89 -3.09 12.02 14.52
CA THR A 89 -2.52 10.84 15.15
C THR A 89 -3.61 9.85 15.54
N LEU A 90 -3.39 8.59 15.24
CA LEU A 90 -4.22 7.46 15.62
C LEU A 90 -3.51 6.69 16.73
N HIS A 91 -4.17 6.49 17.85
CA HIS A 91 -3.69 5.66 18.94
C HIS A 91 -4.17 4.21 18.72
N TYR A 92 -3.23 3.28 18.69
CA TYR A 92 -3.49 1.85 18.53
C TYR A 92 -3.21 1.14 19.84
N ALA A 93 -4.15 0.36 20.31
CA ALA A 93 -3.98 -0.62 21.35
C ALA A 93 -4.29 -2.01 20.78
N VAL A 94 -3.36 -2.95 20.91
CA VAL A 94 -3.49 -4.30 20.35
C VAL A 94 -3.36 -5.31 21.47
N ASP A 95 -4.35 -6.16 21.61
CA ASP A 95 -4.42 -7.20 22.63
C ASP A 95 -4.88 -8.56 22.04
N GLU A 96 -5.22 -9.51 22.92
CA GLU A 96 -5.74 -10.82 22.53
C GLU A 96 -7.10 -10.78 21.83
N LYS A 97 -7.87 -9.68 21.97
CA LYS A 97 -9.18 -9.50 21.34
C LYS A 97 -9.08 -8.93 19.94
N GLY A 98 -8.09 -8.07 19.67
CA GLY A 98 -7.91 -7.40 18.39
C GLY A 98 -7.19 -6.07 18.50
N PHE A 99 -7.48 -5.20 17.53
CA PHE A 99 -7.02 -3.84 17.48
C PHE A 99 -8.12 -2.90 17.96
N THR A 100 -7.77 -2.00 18.86
CA THR A 100 -8.56 -0.82 19.18
C THR A 100 -7.85 0.40 18.63
N VAL A 101 -8.52 1.17 17.79
CA VAL A 101 -7.98 2.37 17.17
C VAL A 101 -8.76 3.57 17.70
N THR A 102 -8.10 4.47 18.38
CA THR A 102 -8.74 5.64 19.00
C THR A 102 -8.21 6.94 18.38
N GLN A 103 -9.10 7.87 18.14
CA GLN A 103 -8.77 9.21 17.67
C GLN A 103 -9.68 10.24 18.35
N GLY A 104 -9.15 11.03 19.28
CA GLY A 104 -9.94 11.92 20.13
C GLY A 104 -10.98 11.11 20.93
N GLU A 105 -12.25 11.43 20.75
CA GLU A 105 -13.37 10.73 21.42
C GLU A 105 -13.88 9.51 20.61
N ALA A 106 -13.45 9.36 19.36
CA ALA A 106 -13.87 8.25 18.50
C ALA A 106 -12.97 7.04 18.72
N SER A 107 -13.60 5.87 18.88
CA SER A 107 -12.91 4.57 18.99
C SER A 107 -13.53 3.57 18.02
N ALA A 108 -12.70 2.77 17.41
CA ALA A 108 -13.10 1.67 16.53
C ALA A 108 -12.39 0.40 16.95
N GLU A 109 -13.12 -0.70 17.06
CA GLU A 109 -12.58 -2.01 17.36
C GLU A 109 -12.53 -2.87 16.11
N LEU A 110 -11.43 -3.58 15.94
CA LEU A 110 -11.21 -4.55 14.86
C LEU A 110 -10.78 -5.89 15.47
N PRO A 111 -11.72 -6.77 15.81
CA PRO A 111 -11.42 -8.10 16.36
C PRO A 111 -10.58 -8.93 15.38
N TRP A 112 -9.70 -9.82 15.88
CA TRP A 112 -8.87 -10.71 15.08
C TRP A 112 -9.69 -11.50 14.03
N LYS A 113 -10.90 -11.91 14.35
CA LYS A 113 -11.80 -12.63 13.43
C LYS A 113 -12.18 -11.82 12.19
N GLN A 114 -12.21 -10.50 12.29
CA GLN A 114 -12.54 -9.59 11.17
C GLN A 114 -11.32 -9.20 10.35
N ILE A 115 -10.10 -9.55 10.78
CA ILE A 115 -8.90 -9.28 10.01
C ILE A 115 -8.81 -10.31 8.88
N TYR A 116 -8.84 -9.82 7.65
CA TYR A 116 -8.71 -10.65 6.46
C TYR A 116 -7.29 -11.23 6.30
N LYS A 117 -6.27 -10.41 6.45
CA LYS A 117 -4.84 -10.79 6.45
C LYS A 117 -3.98 -9.66 7.01
N MET A 118 -2.78 -10.03 7.46
CA MET A 118 -1.72 -9.07 7.82
C MET A 118 -0.49 -9.28 6.94
N VAL A 119 0.07 -8.18 6.44
CA VAL A 119 1.24 -8.22 5.53
C VAL A 119 2.25 -7.18 5.97
N ALA A 120 3.48 -7.60 6.24
CA ALA A 120 4.59 -6.68 6.41
C ALA A 120 5.28 -6.43 5.06
N THR A 121 5.39 -5.18 4.71
CA THR A 121 6.26 -4.69 3.63
C THR A 121 7.56 -4.16 4.21
N LYS A 122 8.48 -3.69 3.38
CA LYS A 122 9.72 -3.05 3.87
C LYS A 122 9.45 -1.83 4.76
N SER A 123 8.35 -1.11 4.53
CA SER A 123 8.09 0.17 5.16
C SER A 123 6.85 0.18 6.07
N ASN A 124 5.87 -0.68 5.79
CA ASN A 124 4.57 -0.65 6.46
C ASN A 124 4.14 -2.06 6.88
N VAL A 125 3.40 -2.14 7.98
CA VAL A 125 2.54 -3.28 8.29
C VAL A 125 1.13 -2.92 7.84
N LEU A 126 0.52 -3.79 7.05
CA LEU A 126 -0.81 -3.63 6.47
C LEU A 126 -1.77 -4.61 7.13
N VAL A 127 -2.74 -4.10 7.87
CA VAL A 127 -3.79 -4.88 8.54
C VAL A 127 -5.06 -4.78 7.70
N TYR A 128 -5.34 -5.80 6.90
CA TYR A 128 -6.47 -5.83 5.98
C TYR A 128 -7.76 -6.22 6.70
N SER A 129 -8.77 -5.36 6.65
CA SER A 129 -10.13 -5.69 7.07
C SER A 129 -10.94 -6.41 5.98
N ASN A 130 -10.58 -6.19 4.71
CA ASN A 130 -11.12 -6.90 3.55
C ASN A 130 -10.07 -7.00 2.44
N ARG A 131 -10.45 -7.39 1.22
CA ARG A 131 -9.50 -7.56 0.09
C ARG A 131 -8.81 -6.26 -0.35
N THR A 132 -9.42 -5.11 -0.11
CA THR A 132 -8.96 -3.81 -0.63
C THR A 132 -8.60 -2.80 0.44
N ASN A 133 -9.27 -2.85 1.60
CA ASN A 133 -9.08 -1.88 2.67
C ASN A 133 -8.12 -2.41 3.72
N ALA A 134 -7.14 -1.60 4.09
CA ALA A 134 -6.19 -1.92 5.14
C ALA A 134 -5.89 -0.70 6.02
N TYR A 135 -5.66 -0.96 7.28
CA TYR A 135 -4.98 -0.02 8.17
C TYR A 135 -3.49 -0.06 7.85
N VAL A 136 -2.91 1.10 7.66
CA VAL A 136 -1.50 1.26 7.31
C VAL A 136 -0.73 1.66 8.56
N ILE A 137 0.22 0.86 8.97
CA ILE A 137 1.05 1.09 10.15
C ILE A 137 2.50 1.21 9.68
N PRO A 138 3.10 2.42 9.66
CA PRO A 138 4.50 2.60 9.31
C PRO A 138 5.42 1.85 10.28
N ARG A 139 6.32 1.01 9.77
CA ARG A 139 7.24 0.22 10.60
C ARG A 139 8.16 1.07 11.46
N GLU A 140 8.55 2.24 10.96
CA GLU A 140 9.40 3.19 11.69
C GLU A 140 8.73 3.67 12.99
N GLN A 141 7.39 3.87 12.97
CA GLN A 141 6.64 4.33 14.14
C GLN A 141 6.26 3.16 15.07
N LEU A 142 6.20 1.94 14.55
CA LEU A 142 5.96 0.73 15.35
C LEU A 142 7.19 0.34 16.18
N GLY A 143 8.40 0.59 15.67
CA GLY A 143 9.66 0.37 16.39
C GLY A 143 9.79 -1.05 16.95
N GLU A 144 10.11 -1.14 18.25
CA GLU A 144 10.32 -2.40 18.97
C GLU A 144 9.02 -3.23 19.11
N ASN A 145 7.85 -2.59 19.00
CA ASN A 145 6.56 -3.29 19.09
C ASN A 145 6.28 -4.22 17.91
N TYR A 146 7.12 -4.17 16.84
CA TYR A 146 6.94 -5.01 15.66
C TYR A 146 6.97 -6.51 15.99
N GLY A 147 7.93 -6.94 16.82
CA GLY A 147 8.08 -8.35 17.23
C GLY A 147 6.84 -8.84 17.97
N ALA A 148 6.43 -8.10 18.98
CA ALA A 148 5.26 -8.43 19.79
C ALA A 148 3.96 -8.42 18.96
N LEU A 149 3.80 -7.48 18.02
CA LEU A 149 2.66 -7.45 17.09
C LEU A 149 2.66 -8.69 16.18
N ALA A 150 3.83 -9.12 15.69
CA ALA A 150 3.96 -10.29 14.84
C ALA A 150 3.60 -11.59 15.59
N GLU A 151 3.99 -11.70 16.86
CA GLU A 151 3.63 -12.82 17.73
C GLU A 151 2.12 -12.88 17.98
N LEU A 152 1.49 -11.75 18.35
CA LEU A 152 0.03 -11.66 18.51
C LEU A 152 -0.70 -12.03 17.22
N ALA A 153 -0.24 -11.52 16.08
CA ALA A 153 -0.84 -11.85 14.79
C ALA A 153 -0.74 -13.36 14.48
N THR A 154 0.42 -13.96 14.75
CA THR A 154 0.65 -15.39 14.47
C THR A 154 -0.14 -16.29 15.42
N SER A 155 -0.37 -15.84 16.66
CA SER A 155 -1.15 -16.58 17.65
C SER A 155 -2.67 -16.54 17.40
N ASN A 156 -3.17 -15.44 16.81
CA ASN A 156 -4.61 -15.21 16.65
C ASN A 156 -5.12 -15.40 15.23
N LEU A 157 -4.23 -15.41 14.22
CA LEU A 157 -4.59 -15.59 12.82
C LEU A 157 -3.99 -16.87 12.25
N GLU A 158 -4.67 -17.46 11.29
CA GLU A 158 -4.16 -18.61 10.56
C GLU A 158 -2.90 -18.27 9.75
N LYS A 159 -1.94 -19.17 9.73
CA LYS A 159 -0.60 -18.95 9.16
C LYS A 159 -0.59 -18.39 7.73
N TYR A 160 -1.55 -18.78 6.89
CA TYR A 160 -1.66 -18.25 5.52
C TYR A 160 -2.13 -16.80 5.44
N ARG A 161 -2.75 -16.29 6.51
CA ARG A 161 -3.23 -14.90 6.62
C ARG A 161 -2.15 -13.94 7.14
N VAL A 162 -1.06 -14.48 7.72
CA VAL A 162 0.04 -13.70 8.29
C VAL A 162 1.26 -13.78 7.39
N LYS A 163 1.62 -12.68 6.76
CA LYS A 163 2.82 -12.52 5.93
C LYS A 163 3.74 -11.45 6.54
N MET A 164 4.13 -11.69 7.80
CA MET A 164 5.03 -10.83 8.57
C MET A 164 6.37 -11.54 8.71
N LYS A 165 7.35 -11.16 7.84
CA LYS A 165 8.73 -11.63 7.89
C LYS A 165 9.66 -10.44 8.13
#